data_3cc1985bee6d54c83e2e4313210bcfcb
#
_entry.id   3cc1985bee6d54c83e2e4313210bcfcb
#
_cell.length_a   1.000
_cell.length_b   1.000
_cell.length_c   1.000
_cell.angle_alpha   90.00
_cell.angle_beta   90.00
_cell.angle_gamma   90.00
#
_symmetry.space_group_name_H-M   'P 1'
#
loop_
_entity.id
_entity.type
_entity.pdbx_description
1 polymer ?
#
loop_
_entity_poly.entity_id
_entity_poly.type
_entity_poly.pdbx_seq_one_letter_code
_entity_poly.pdbx_strand_id
1 'polypeptide(L)'
;MALCACNDDPEPAPRFQAIQQLYEKYGEKLIGEWENDTLKNGDVTVYEYMKLDEDMQGTYILTMKRPAGIIAGEEGDENGMVTLREEKTVGEWSLDVDMQLNPYIAIDDTANTADRLFSFYGTDGNVLIIDTGYNTSLKKITKP
;
A
#
# COMPACT_ATOMS: atom_id res chain seq x y z
N MET A 1 -21.69 33.32 25.68
CA MET A 1 -21.59 32.92 25.42
C MET A 1 -21.18 32.34 24.75
N ALA A 2 -21.24 32.10 24.75
CA ALA A 2 -20.79 31.50 24.26
C ALA A 2 -20.92 31.13 23.28
N LEU A 3 -21.16 31.15 22.94
CA LEU A 3 -21.21 30.86 22.32
C LEU A 3 -20.65 30.62 21.53
N CYS A 4 -20.88 30.39 21.54
CA CYS A 4 -20.40 30.10 20.93
C CYS A 4 -19.40 30.10 20.48
N ALA A 5 -19.23 30.58 20.94
CA ALA A 5 -17.80 30.45 20.76
C ALA A 5 -17.44 29.35 19.83
N CYS A 6 -18.13 28.40 19.93
CA CYS A 6 -18.00 27.27 19.10
C CYS A 6 -17.94 27.55 17.61
N ASN A 7 -18.25 28.75 17.22
CA ASN A 7 -18.30 29.09 15.81
C ASN A 7 -17.08 29.84 15.33
N ASP A 8 -16.37 30.46 16.24
CA ASP A 8 -15.23 31.30 15.86
C ASP A 8 -13.98 30.50 15.55
N ASP A 9 -13.84 29.37 16.19
CA ASP A 9 -12.66 28.53 16.02
C ASP A 9 -13.06 27.07 16.17
N PRO A 10 -13.83 26.57 15.21
CA PRO A 10 -14.29 25.20 15.32
C PRO A 10 -13.13 24.23 15.28
N GLU A 11 -13.18 23.23 16.12
CA GLU A 11 -12.21 22.16 16.07
C GLU A 11 -12.32 21.43 14.75
N PRO A 12 -11.20 20.97 14.16
CA PRO A 12 -11.26 20.13 12.98
C PRO A 12 -12.13 18.91 13.24
N ALA A 13 -12.80 18.45 12.19
CA ALA A 13 -13.60 17.23 12.27
C ALA A 13 -12.74 16.08 12.78
N PRO A 14 -13.31 15.12 13.53
CA PRO A 14 -12.54 13.99 14.03
C PRO A 14 -11.75 13.24 12.96
N ARG A 15 -12.31 13.12 11.77
CA ARG A 15 -11.61 12.51 10.64
C ARG A 15 -10.35 13.28 10.28
N PHE A 16 -10.43 14.59 10.21
CA PHE A 16 -9.28 15.44 9.88
C PHE A 16 -8.18 15.33 10.92
N GLN A 17 -8.56 15.34 12.21
CA GLN A 17 -7.60 15.17 13.30
C GLN A 17 -6.91 13.81 13.23
N ALA A 18 -7.67 12.76 12.94
CA ALA A 18 -7.13 11.42 12.83
C ALA A 18 -6.12 11.32 11.68
N ILE A 19 -6.41 11.90 10.54
CA ILE A 19 -5.51 11.92 9.39
C ILE A 19 -4.22 12.68 9.75
N GLN A 20 -4.34 13.83 10.38
CA GLN A 20 -3.19 14.63 10.78
C GLN A 20 -2.29 13.86 11.72
N GLN A 21 -2.87 13.15 12.70
CA GLN A 21 -2.11 12.32 13.63
C GLN A 21 -1.38 11.18 12.92
N LEU A 22 -2.00 10.60 11.89
CA LEU A 22 -1.36 9.56 11.10
C LEU A 22 -0.09 10.08 10.40
N TYR A 23 -0.18 11.25 9.78
CA TYR A 23 0.98 11.85 9.12
C TYR A 23 2.09 12.21 10.12
N GLU A 24 1.71 12.74 11.27
CA GLU A 24 2.69 13.08 12.31
C GLU A 24 3.41 11.84 12.83
N LYS A 25 2.69 10.76 12.99
CA LYS A 25 3.25 9.53 13.57
C LYS A 25 4.00 8.67 12.56
N TYR A 26 3.49 8.59 11.34
CA TYR A 26 3.97 7.60 10.37
C TYR A 26 4.49 8.20 9.06
N GLY A 27 4.18 9.45 8.75
CA GLY A 27 4.46 10.02 7.44
C GLY A 27 5.89 9.79 6.95
N GLU A 28 6.87 10.13 7.78
CA GLU A 28 8.28 9.96 7.42
C GLU A 28 8.70 8.49 7.39
N LYS A 29 8.13 7.68 8.26
CA LYS A 29 8.48 6.26 8.37
C LYS A 29 8.00 5.46 7.19
N LEU A 30 6.99 5.94 6.47
CA LEU A 30 6.42 5.28 5.31
C LEU A 30 7.23 5.51 4.04
N ILE A 31 8.07 6.54 4.02
CA ILE A 31 8.85 6.86 2.83
C ILE A 31 9.86 5.77 2.56
N GLY A 32 9.83 5.22 1.37
CA GLY A 32 10.76 4.18 0.96
C GLY A 32 10.12 3.15 0.04
N GLU A 33 10.83 2.06 -0.14
CA GLU A 33 10.37 0.94 -0.95
C GLU A 33 10.15 -0.26 -0.02
N TRP A 34 9.10 -1.00 -0.30
CA TRP A 34 8.62 -2.09 0.54
C TRP A 34 8.32 -3.31 -0.31
N GLU A 35 8.57 -4.50 0.23
CA GLU A 35 8.26 -5.75 -0.47
C GLU A 35 7.88 -6.82 0.54
N ASN A 36 7.22 -7.87 0.06
CA ASN A 36 7.00 -9.06 0.86
C ASN A 36 8.15 -10.04 0.68
N ASP A 37 8.27 -11.00 1.62
CA ASP A 37 8.99 -12.22 1.32
C ASP A 37 8.13 -13.00 0.32
N THR A 38 8.76 -13.55 -0.72
CA THR A 38 7.99 -14.25 -1.74
C THR A 38 7.08 -15.30 -1.10
N LEU A 39 5.79 -15.12 -1.31
CA LEU A 39 4.78 -16.01 -0.78
C LEU A 39 4.47 -17.08 -1.81
N LYS A 40 4.46 -18.35 -1.40
CA LYS A 40 4.07 -19.45 -2.27
C LYS A 40 2.76 -20.03 -1.83
N ASN A 41 1.86 -20.21 -2.78
CA ASN A 41 0.62 -20.92 -2.58
C ASN A 41 0.56 -22.02 -3.65
N GLY A 42 1.00 -23.23 -3.27
CA GLY A 42 1.22 -24.30 -4.22
C GLY A 42 2.37 -23.94 -5.16
N ASP A 43 2.12 -23.98 -6.47
CA ASP A 43 3.09 -23.60 -7.49
C ASP A 43 3.11 -22.11 -7.80
N VAL A 44 2.19 -21.36 -7.25
CA VAL A 44 2.06 -19.93 -7.53
C VAL A 44 2.91 -19.14 -6.54
N THR A 45 3.73 -18.23 -7.07
CA THR A 45 4.45 -17.26 -6.26
C THR A 45 3.76 -15.91 -6.35
N VAL A 46 3.68 -15.21 -5.21
CA VAL A 46 3.09 -13.88 -5.12
C VAL A 46 4.16 -12.92 -4.63
N TYR A 47 4.41 -11.89 -5.40
CA TYR A 47 5.34 -10.83 -5.05
C TYR A 47 4.61 -9.49 -5.08
N GLU A 48 4.78 -8.72 -4.01
CA GLU A 48 4.23 -7.38 -3.91
C GLU A 48 5.35 -6.37 -3.65
N TYR A 49 5.25 -5.25 -4.34
CA TYR A 49 6.18 -4.13 -4.20
C TYR A 49 5.38 -2.86 -4.01
N MET A 50 5.81 -2.03 -3.07
CA MET A 50 5.18 -0.73 -2.83
C MET A 50 6.27 0.32 -2.65
N LYS A 51 6.13 1.43 -3.33
CA LYS A 51 7.01 2.58 -3.17
C LYS A 51 6.17 3.78 -2.79
N LEU A 52 6.56 4.43 -1.70
CA LEU A 52 5.93 5.67 -1.24
C LEU A 52 7.05 6.70 -1.13
N ASP A 53 6.97 7.76 -1.91
CA ASP A 53 8.03 8.76 -1.88
C ASP A 53 7.58 10.05 -1.22
N GLU A 54 8.54 10.92 -0.93
CA GLU A 54 8.27 12.15 -0.20
C GLU A 54 7.53 13.21 -1.01
N ASP A 55 7.45 13.02 -2.33
CA ASP A 55 6.66 13.88 -3.21
C ASP A 55 5.20 13.42 -3.29
N MET A 56 4.80 12.50 -2.41
CA MET A 56 3.46 11.92 -2.38
C MET A 56 3.13 11.10 -3.63
N GLN A 57 4.15 10.58 -4.32
CA GLN A 57 3.93 9.65 -5.41
C GLN A 57 4.05 8.22 -4.88
N GLY A 58 3.13 7.37 -5.28
CA GLY A 58 3.09 5.99 -4.84
C GLY A 58 3.03 5.03 -6.01
N THR A 59 3.59 3.85 -5.81
CA THR A 59 3.55 2.76 -6.78
C THR A 59 3.26 1.48 -6.02
N TYR A 60 2.36 0.67 -6.55
CA TYR A 60 2.11 -0.67 -6.05
C TYR A 60 2.13 -1.63 -7.22
N ILE A 61 2.88 -2.72 -7.09
CA ILE A 61 2.98 -3.76 -8.13
C ILE A 61 2.72 -5.10 -7.47
N LEU A 62 1.76 -5.83 -8.04
CA LEU A 62 1.45 -7.20 -7.67
C LEU A 62 1.84 -8.09 -8.84
N THR A 63 2.67 -9.10 -8.61
CA THR A 63 3.07 -10.06 -9.63
C THR A 63 2.82 -11.48 -9.12
N MET A 64 2.07 -12.26 -9.90
CA MET A 64 1.82 -13.67 -9.60
C MET A 64 2.37 -14.51 -10.75
N LYS A 65 3.17 -15.50 -10.41
CA LYS A 65 3.83 -16.38 -11.39
C LYS A 65 3.72 -17.84 -10.95
N ARG A 66 3.81 -18.73 -11.93
CA ARG A 66 3.97 -20.18 -11.70
C ARG A 66 5.01 -20.75 -12.66
N PRO A 67 5.56 -21.94 -12.38
CA PRO A 67 6.47 -22.58 -13.33
C PRO A 67 5.78 -22.84 -14.67
N ALA A 68 6.53 -22.70 -15.76
CA ALA A 68 6.09 -23.10 -17.08
C ALA A 68 6.06 -24.63 -17.17
N GLY A 69 5.30 -25.15 -18.16
CA GLY A 69 5.27 -26.58 -18.43
C GLY A 69 4.16 -27.35 -17.74
N ILE A 70 3.37 -26.69 -16.90
CA ILE A 70 2.15 -27.29 -16.32
C ILE A 70 1.14 -27.55 -17.43
N ILE A 71 1.07 -26.63 -18.39
CA ILE A 71 0.26 -26.79 -19.59
C ILE A 71 1.21 -27.06 -20.75
N ALA A 72 0.91 -28.08 -21.55
CA ALA A 72 1.77 -28.47 -22.67
C ALA A 72 1.95 -27.33 -23.66
N GLY A 73 3.20 -27.10 -24.09
CA GLY A 73 3.52 -26.06 -25.08
C GLY A 73 3.70 -24.67 -24.48
N GLU A 74 3.58 -24.55 -23.18
CA GLU A 74 3.72 -23.28 -22.50
C GLU A 74 5.19 -22.88 -22.36
N GLU A 75 5.52 -21.67 -22.78
CA GLU A 75 6.86 -21.12 -22.67
C GLU A 75 6.95 -20.17 -21.47
N GLY A 76 7.98 -20.37 -20.64
CA GLY A 76 8.24 -19.47 -19.53
C GLY A 76 9.15 -18.32 -19.93
N ASP A 77 9.33 -17.38 -18.98
CA ASP A 77 10.33 -16.32 -19.10
C ASP A 77 11.74 -16.93 -18.92
N GLU A 78 12.76 -16.07 -18.80
CA GLU A 78 14.17 -16.52 -18.64
C GLU A 78 14.38 -17.36 -17.39
N ASN A 79 13.48 -17.27 -16.41
CA ASN A 79 13.53 -18.05 -15.16
C ASN A 79 12.60 -19.27 -15.21
N GLY A 80 12.00 -19.55 -16.37
CA GLY A 80 11.09 -20.69 -16.52
C GLY A 80 9.73 -20.46 -15.89
N MET A 81 9.29 -19.20 -15.74
CA MET A 81 8.05 -18.85 -15.08
C MET A 81 7.05 -18.22 -16.07
N VAL A 82 5.79 -18.42 -15.79
CA VAL A 82 4.69 -17.80 -16.51
C VAL A 82 4.02 -16.79 -15.60
N THR A 83 3.82 -15.57 -16.08
CA THR A 83 3.10 -14.54 -15.35
C THR A 83 1.60 -14.78 -15.46
N LEU A 84 0.96 -15.05 -14.33
CA LEU A 84 -0.48 -15.25 -14.26
C LEU A 84 -1.22 -13.92 -14.13
N ARG A 85 -0.63 -12.99 -13.40
CA ARG A 85 -1.25 -11.70 -13.11
C ARG A 85 -0.17 -10.69 -12.81
N GLU A 86 -0.33 -9.51 -13.38
CA GLU A 86 0.51 -8.36 -13.03
C GLU A 86 -0.40 -7.15 -12.95
N GLU A 87 -0.40 -6.49 -11.80
CA GLU A 87 -1.17 -5.27 -11.59
C GLU A 87 -0.21 -4.19 -11.16
N LYS A 88 -0.34 -3.02 -11.76
CA LYS A 88 0.47 -1.87 -11.39
C LYS A 88 -0.45 -0.68 -11.16
N THR A 89 -0.31 -0.07 -10.00
CA THR A 89 -1.03 1.14 -9.61
C THR A 89 0.00 2.23 -9.38
N VAL A 90 -0.15 3.35 -10.06
CA VAL A 90 0.77 4.49 -9.92
C VAL A 90 -0.05 5.75 -9.78
N GLY A 91 0.25 6.55 -8.78
CA GLY A 91 -0.44 7.80 -8.56
C GLY A 91 -0.04 8.45 -7.25
N GLU A 92 -0.83 9.40 -6.82
CA GLU A 92 -0.60 10.09 -5.56
C GLU A 92 -0.99 9.18 -4.39
N TRP A 93 -0.10 9.05 -3.41
CA TRP A 93 -0.44 8.31 -2.20
C TRP A 93 -0.84 9.25 -1.08
N SER A 94 -1.68 8.74 -0.19
CA SER A 94 -2.12 9.49 0.99
C SER A 94 -2.46 8.55 2.13
N LEU A 95 -2.42 9.09 3.34
CA LEU A 95 -3.00 8.45 4.51
C LEU A 95 -4.39 9.02 4.72
N ASP A 96 -5.33 8.16 5.03
CA ASP A 96 -6.71 8.55 5.25
C ASP A 96 -7.34 7.60 6.28
N VAL A 97 -8.57 7.87 6.64
CA VAL A 97 -9.35 7.02 7.55
C VAL A 97 -10.73 6.80 6.95
N ASP A 98 -11.31 5.64 7.27
CA ASP A 98 -12.68 5.36 6.87
C ASP A 98 -13.68 6.02 7.83
N MET A 99 -14.97 5.72 7.69
CA MET A 99 -16.01 6.33 8.50
C MET A 99 -15.91 5.96 9.98
N GLN A 100 -15.28 4.83 10.31
CA GLN A 100 -15.04 4.41 11.68
C GLN A 100 -13.65 4.83 12.17
N LEU A 101 -12.96 5.70 11.43
CA LEU A 101 -11.62 6.20 11.72
C LEU A 101 -10.53 5.13 11.66
N ASN A 102 -10.77 4.06 10.91
CA ASN A 102 -9.74 3.05 10.66
C ASN A 102 -8.80 3.55 9.57
N PRO A 103 -7.48 3.53 9.82
CA PRO A 103 -6.53 4.09 8.87
C PRO A 103 -6.30 3.20 7.65
N TYR A 104 -6.03 3.84 6.54
CA TYR A 104 -5.62 3.16 5.32
C TYR A 104 -4.65 4.02 4.51
N ILE A 105 -3.88 3.36 3.65
CA ILE A 105 -3.06 4.01 2.65
C ILE A 105 -3.82 3.94 1.34
N ALA A 106 -3.96 5.07 0.67
CA ALA A 106 -4.59 5.14 -0.64
C ALA A 106 -3.56 5.50 -1.69
N ILE A 107 -3.61 4.84 -2.83
CA ILE A 107 -2.87 5.24 -4.02
C ILE A 107 -3.90 5.54 -5.09
N ASP A 108 -3.96 6.79 -5.51
CA ASP A 108 -4.86 7.24 -6.56
C ASP A 108 -4.29 6.81 -7.90
N ASP A 109 -4.92 5.81 -8.52
CA ASP A 109 -4.43 5.25 -9.77
C ASP A 109 -4.75 6.20 -10.93
N THR A 110 -3.70 6.83 -11.46
CA THR A 110 -3.86 7.79 -12.55
C THR A 110 -4.35 7.17 -13.86
N ALA A 111 -4.20 5.86 -14.02
CA ALA A 111 -4.67 5.14 -15.21
C ALA A 111 -6.12 4.70 -15.10
N ASN A 112 -6.67 4.66 -13.89
CA ASN A 112 -8.03 4.23 -13.61
C ASN A 112 -8.73 5.28 -12.76
N THR A 113 -10.04 5.13 -12.61
CA THR A 113 -10.84 6.10 -11.85
C THR A 113 -10.98 5.76 -10.38
N ALA A 114 -10.49 4.58 -9.97
CA ALA A 114 -10.64 4.10 -8.60
C ALA A 114 -9.29 4.09 -7.88
N ASP A 115 -9.29 4.52 -6.62
CA ASP A 115 -8.13 4.44 -5.77
C ASP A 115 -7.86 3.00 -5.35
N ARG A 116 -6.61 2.66 -5.14
CA ARG A 116 -6.22 1.43 -4.49
C ARG A 116 -6.09 1.70 -2.99
N LEU A 117 -6.80 0.94 -2.18
CA LEU A 117 -6.85 1.14 -0.73
C LEU A 117 -6.25 -0.04 0.01
N PHE A 118 -5.43 0.25 1.02
CA PHE A 118 -4.78 -0.76 1.85
C PHE A 118 -5.01 -0.42 3.32
N SER A 119 -5.71 -1.29 4.06
CA SER A 119 -5.85 -1.11 5.50
C SER A 119 -4.47 -1.05 6.15
N PHE A 120 -4.24 -0.06 6.99
CA PHE A 120 -2.94 0.25 7.55
C PHE A 120 -2.98 0.14 9.08
N TYR A 121 -2.01 -0.57 9.65
CA TYR A 121 -1.96 -0.83 11.09
C TYR A 121 -0.72 -0.28 11.78
N GLY A 122 0.21 0.30 11.03
CA GLY A 122 1.37 0.95 11.58
C GLY A 122 2.67 0.53 10.93
N THR A 123 3.73 1.20 11.32
CA THR A 123 5.10 0.88 10.89
C THR A 123 6.10 1.42 11.89
N ASP A 124 7.20 0.70 12.06
CA ASP A 124 8.35 1.16 12.83
C ASP A 124 9.44 1.76 11.93
N GLY A 125 9.19 1.81 10.61
CA GLY A 125 10.15 2.26 9.61
C GLY A 125 10.89 1.13 8.92
N ASN A 126 10.80 -0.10 9.40
CA ASN A 126 11.43 -1.28 8.81
C ASN A 126 10.42 -2.32 8.35
N VAL A 127 9.32 -2.42 9.07
CA VAL A 127 8.21 -3.32 8.73
C VAL A 127 6.95 -2.47 8.64
N LEU A 128 6.21 -2.66 7.58
CA LEU A 128 4.93 -2.00 7.34
C LEU A 128 3.83 -3.02 7.57
N ILE A 129 2.98 -2.77 8.55
CA ILE A 129 1.83 -3.63 8.82
C ILE A 129 0.66 -3.10 8.03
N ILE A 130 0.29 -3.85 7.01
CA ILE A 130 -0.66 -3.42 6.01
C ILE A 130 -1.36 -4.65 5.44
N ASP A 131 -2.65 -4.51 5.13
CA ASP A 131 -3.39 -5.59 4.49
C ASP A 131 -3.47 -5.32 2.99
N THR A 132 -2.79 -6.15 2.22
CA THR A 132 -2.82 -6.05 0.75
C THR A 132 -3.80 -7.03 0.13
N GLY A 133 -4.43 -7.88 0.94
CA GLY A 133 -5.23 -9.00 0.47
C GLY A 133 -4.41 -10.28 0.30
N TYR A 134 -3.11 -10.17 0.15
CA TYR A 134 -2.19 -11.32 0.02
C TYR A 134 -1.22 -11.39 1.18
N ASN A 135 -0.82 -10.26 1.72
CA ASN A 135 0.13 -10.16 2.82
C ASN A 135 -0.43 -9.25 3.90
N THR A 136 0.05 -9.44 5.13
CA THR A 136 -0.29 -8.59 6.27
C THR A 136 0.88 -7.71 6.69
N SER A 137 2.04 -7.88 6.07
CA SER A 137 3.20 -7.03 6.30
C SER A 137 4.11 -7.00 5.09
N LEU A 138 4.82 -5.89 4.95
CA LEU A 138 5.88 -5.71 3.96
C LEU A 138 7.14 -5.26 4.70
N LYS A 139 8.29 -5.59 4.16
CA LYS A 139 9.58 -5.20 4.72
C LYS A 139 10.17 -4.08 3.89
N LYS A 140 10.88 -3.18 4.55
CA LYS A 140 11.59 -2.12 3.86
C LYS A 140 12.75 -2.70 3.08
N ILE A 141 12.85 -2.31 1.81
CA ILE A 141 14.00 -2.66 0.98
C ILE A 141 15.14 -1.74 1.39
N THR A 142 16.22 -2.33 1.89
CA THR A 142 17.41 -1.59 2.24
C THR A 142 18.45 -1.87 1.18
N LYS A 143 18.90 -0.81 0.52
CA LYS A 143 19.96 -0.91 -0.48
C LYS A 143 21.29 -0.70 0.21
N PRO A 144 22.31 -1.52 -0.10
CA PRO A 144 23.64 -1.33 0.46
C PRO A 144 24.28 -0.04 -0.04
#